data_336c9df5e2e03ed412fe3cd50d839401
#
_entry.id   336c9df5e2e03ed412fe3cd50d839401
#
_cell.length_a   1.000
_cell.length_b   1.000
_cell.length_c   1.000
_cell.angle_alpha   90.00
_cell.angle_beta   90.00
_cell.angle_gamma   90.00
#
_symmetry.space_group_name_H-M   'P 1'
#
loop_
_entity.id
_entity.type
_entity.pdbx_description
1 polymer ?
#
loop_
_entity_poly.entity_id
_entity_poly.type
_entity_poly.pdbx_seq_one_letter_code
_entity_poly.pdbx_strand_id
1 'polypeptide(L)'
;MIQASLLKLLRNSYFYYGLFLGLALILTFLPSSFRFTKNNNLFIFKHPLQPVVNTKNKPTLSTNYYILIDSGTNQILLSQNENMRIYPASTTKLATALTALNIYPLEEVVTISKDYIDGKVMELKVGDKVTIKTLVAGLLIHSANDAAF
;
A
#
# COMPACT_ATOMS: atom_id res chain seq x y z
N MET A 1 61.39 46.17 0.26
CA MET A 1 60.90 44.83 0.63
C MET A 1 59.60 44.84 1.46
N ILE A 2 59.36 45.82 2.30
CA ILE A 2 58.19 45.93 3.14
C ILE A 2 56.88 46.22 2.36
N GLN A 3 56.90 46.98 1.31
CA GLN A 3 55.75 47.35 0.47
C GLN A 3 55.14 46.15 -0.29
N ALA A 4 55.94 45.19 -0.71
CA ALA A 4 55.42 44.00 -1.43
C ALA A 4 54.71 43.00 -0.52
N SER A 5 55.11 42.91 0.75
CA SER A 5 54.43 42.05 1.74
C SER A 5 53.10 42.64 2.21
N LEU A 6 53.01 43.96 2.32
CA LEU A 6 51.77 44.65 2.70
C LEU A 6 50.70 44.54 1.61
N LEU A 7 51.07 44.69 0.34
CA LEU A 7 50.18 44.50 -0.81
C LEU A 7 49.69 43.06 -0.92
N LYS A 8 50.52 42.09 -0.55
CA LYS A 8 50.14 40.66 -0.56
C LYS A 8 49.14 40.35 0.56
N LEU A 9 49.30 40.99 1.73
CA LEU A 9 48.38 40.87 2.86
C LEU A 9 46.99 41.52 2.57
N LEU A 10 47.01 42.73 1.99
CA LEU A 10 45.78 43.43 1.60
C LEU A 10 45.02 42.68 0.50
N ARG A 11 45.72 42.12 -0.51
CA ARG A 11 45.12 41.31 -1.57
C ARG A 11 44.47 40.05 -1.05
N ASN A 12 45.05 39.40 0.00
CA ASN A 12 44.43 38.27 0.65
C ASN A 12 43.20 38.69 1.46
N SER A 13 43.25 39.85 2.13
CA SER A 13 42.11 40.35 2.90
C SER A 13 40.89 40.61 2.01
N TYR A 14 41.07 41.30 0.88
CA TYR A 14 39.96 41.53 -0.08
C TYR A 14 39.40 40.25 -0.66
N PHE A 15 40.24 39.24 -0.86
CA PHE A 15 39.80 37.92 -1.32
C PHE A 15 38.85 37.27 -0.29
N TYR A 16 39.18 37.30 0.99
CA TYR A 16 38.31 36.77 2.06
C TYR A 16 37.03 37.58 2.25
N TYR A 17 37.08 38.91 2.10
CA TYR A 17 35.90 39.76 2.11
C TYR A 17 34.98 39.46 0.92
N GLY A 18 35.50 39.24 -0.26
CA GLY A 18 34.74 38.85 -1.45
C GLY A 18 34.07 37.48 -1.25
N LEU A 19 34.83 36.50 -0.72
CA LEU A 19 34.29 35.17 -0.41
C LEU A 19 33.16 35.21 0.63
N PHE A 20 33.36 36.03 1.70
CA PHE A 20 32.35 36.18 2.74
C PHE A 20 31.08 36.87 2.24
N LEU A 21 31.23 37.90 1.42
CA LEU A 21 30.12 38.62 0.80
C LEU A 21 29.37 37.74 -0.19
N GLY A 22 30.07 36.94 -0.97
CA GLY A 22 29.50 35.95 -1.88
C GLY A 22 28.72 34.88 -1.14
N LEU A 23 29.25 34.36 -0.03
CA LEU A 23 28.57 33.37 0.79
C LEU A 23 27.30 33.94 1.48
N ALA A 24 27.37 35.19 1.94
CA ALA A 24 26.24 35.91 2.52
C ALA A 24 25.13 36.15 1.49
N LEU A 25 25.48 36.50 0.25
CA LEU A 25 24.52 36.63 -0.87
C LEU A 25 23.88 35.30 -1.23
N ILE A 26 24.65 34.22 -1.27
CA ILE A 26 24.10 32.88 -1.54
C ILE A 26 23.10 32.47 -0.46
N LEU A 27 23.39 32.77 0.81
CA LEU A 27 22.47 32.48 1.94
C LEU A 27 21.16 33.28 1.89
N THR A 28 21.15 34.50 1.30
CA THR A 28 19.93 35.30 1.14
C THR A 28 19.04 34.81 0.00
N PHE A 29 19.64 34.18 -1.02
CA PHE A 29 18.92 33.62 -2.18
C PHE A 29 18.56 32.15 -2.04
N LEU A 30 18.88 31.50 -0.93
CA LEU A 30 18.40 30.14 -0.65
C LEU A 30 16.87 30.16 -0.59
N PRO A 31 16.20 29.29 -1.38
CA PRO A 31 14.73 29.21 -1.35
C PRO A 31 14.26 28.93 0.07
N SER A 32 13.11 29.50 0.45
CA SER A 32 12.52 29.42 1.79
C SER A 32 12.30 27.99 2.29
N SER A 33 12.36 27.01 1.39
CA SER A 33 12.34 25.58 1.69
C SER A 33 13.56 25.09 2.49
N PHE A 34 14.67 25.87 2.53
CA PHE A 34 15.85 25.56 3.34
C PHE A 34 15.85 26.23 4.72
N ARG A 35 14.78 26.98 5.08
CA ARG A 35 14.60 27.41 6.45
C ARG A 35 14.23 26.18 7.28
N PHE A 36 15.15 25.74 8.13
CA PHE A 36 14.84 24.81 9.21
C PHE A 36 13.71 25.41 10.04
N THR A 37 12.46 25.16 9.67
CA THR A 37 11.36 25.35 10.60
C THR A 37 11.57 24.32 11.68
N LYS A 38 11.93 24.79 12.86
CA LYS A 38 11.91 24.02 14.09
C LYS A 38 10.43 23.69 14.37
N ASN A 39 9.89 22.79 13.55
CA ASN A 39 8.61 22.17 13.84
C ASN A 39 8.84 21.26 15.04
N ASN A 40 8.48 21.76 16.22
CA ASN A 40 8.37 20.96 17.43
C ASN A 40 7.17 20.00 17.34
N ASN A 41 6.80 19.57 16.16
CA ASN A 41 5.94 18.42 16.01
C ASN A 41 6.80 17.21 16.39
N LEU A 42 6.85 16.94 17.69
CA LEU A 42 7.08 15.57 18.14
C LEU A 42 6.16 14.73 17.27
N PHE A 43 6.74 13.92 16.36
CA PHE A 43 6.02 12.83 15.74
C PHE A 43 5.66 11.88 16.90
N ILE A 44 4.54 12.19 17.55
CA ILE A 44 3.87 11.20 18.38
C ILE A 44 3.41 10.17 17.36
N PHE A 45 4.22 9.13 17.14
CA PHE A 45 3.76 7.93 16.49
C PHE A 45 2.58 7.45 17.33
N LYS A 46 1.39 7.84 16.89
CA LYS A 46 0.17 7.33 17.49
C LYS A 46 0.09 5.87 17.05
N HIS A 47 0.87 5.02 17.74
CA HIS A 47 0.70 3.59 17.58
C HIS A 47 -0.77 3.32 17.85
N PRO A 48 -1.48 2.67 16.92
CA PRO A 48 -2.84 2.26 17.19
C PRO A 48 -2.82 1.51 18.51
N LEU A 49 -3.73 1.87 19.44
CA LEU A 49 -3.84 1.20 20.71
C LEU A 49 -4.01 -0.30 20.41
N GLN A 50 -3.17 -1.12 21.02
CA GLN A 50 -3.26 -2.57 20.88
C GLN A 50 -4.63 -3.00 21.40
N PRO A 51 -5.44 -3.72 20.60
CA PRO A 51 -6.72 -4.20 21.07
C PRO A 51 -6.54 -5.18 22.23
N VAL A 52 -7.31 -4.97 23.31
CA VAL A 52 -7.29 -5.88 24.45
C VAL A 52 -8.35 -6.95 24.24
N VAL A 53 -7.91 -8.19 24.08
CA VAL A 53 -8.81 -9.33 23.92
C VAL A 53 -9.33 -9.79 25.27
N ASN A 54 -10.65 -9.71 25.48
CA ASN A 54 -11.28 -10.29 26.66
C ASN A 54 -11.52 -11.79 26.45
N THR A 55 -10.62 -12.60 26.98
CA THR A 55 -10.67 -14.06 26.84
C THR A 55 -11.80 -14.72 27.63
N LYS A 56 -12.44 -14.00 28.59
CA LYS A 56 -13.52 -14.55 29.40
C LYS A 56 -14.82 -14.79 28.62
N ASN A 57 -15.03 -14.02 27.55
CA ASN A 57 -16.22 -14.06 26.69
C ASN A 57 -15.87 -14.55 25.28
N LYS A 58 -15.01 -15.56 25.16
CA LYS A 58 -14.68 -16.13 23.86
C LYS A 58 -15.95 -16.72 23.21
N PRO A 59 -16.31 -16.30 21.98
CA PRO A 59 -17.47 -16.84 21.30
C PRO A 59 -17.25 -18.32 20.96
N THR A 60 -18.32 -19.13 21.06
CA THR A 60 -18.31 -20.49 20.53
C THR A 60 -18.60 -20.44 19.04
N LEU A 61 -17.71 -20.95 18.23
CA LEU A 61 -17.84 -20.99 16.77
C LEU A 61 -18.15 -22.40 16.31
N SER A 62 -18.98 -22.55 15.29
CA SER A 62 -19.33 -23.83 14.67
C SER A 62 -18.19 -24.43 13.82
N THR A 63 -17.12 -23.69 13.59
CA THR A 63 -15.95 -24.15 12.84
C THR A 63 -14.76 -24.40 13.76
N ASN A 64 -13.93 -25.39 13.39
CA ASN A 64 -12.67 -25.66 14.06
C ASN A 64 -11.47 -24.92 13.46
N TYR A 65 -11.70 -24.11 12.41
CA TYR A 65 -10.64 -23.39 11.67
C TYR A 65 -11.02 -21.94 11.54
N TYR A 66 -10.33 -21.07 12.24
CA TYR A 66 -10.57 -19.63 12.15
C TYR A 66 -9.35 -18.82 12.58
N ILE A 67 -9.29 -17.62 12.08
CA ILE A 67 -8.37 -16.56 12.51
C ILE A 67 -9.11 -15.22 12.45
N LEU A 68 -8.99 -14.46 13.52
CA LEU A 68 -9.48 -13.09 13.61
C LEU A 68 -8.29 -12.17 13.83
N ILE A 69 -8.11 -11.20 12.95
CA ILE A 69 -6.97 -10.28 12.98
C ILE A 69 -7.50 -8.85 13.05
N ASP A 70 -6.92 -8.04 13.91
CA ASP A 70 -7.12 -6.59 13.88
C ASP A 70 -6.39 -5.99 12.66
N SER A 71 -7.14 -5.34 11.76
CA SER A 71 -6.59 -4.81 10.51
C SER A 71 -5.67 -3.59 10.70
N GLY A 72 -5.76 -2.90 11.84
CA GLY A 72 -4.94 -1.73 12.12
C GLY A 72 -3.57 -2.08 12.71
N THR A 73 -3.51 -3.17 13.50
CA THR A 73 -2.30 -3.58 14.23
C THR A 73 -1.71 -4.90 13.73
N ASN A 74 -2.43 -5.64 12.87
CA ASN A 74 -2.14 -7.02 12.47
C ASN A 74 -2.06 -8.01 13.64
N GLN A 75 -2.61 -7.64 14.81
CA GLN A 75 -2.64 -8.52 15.96
C GLN A 75 -3.68 -9.62 15.77
N ILE A 76 -3.29 -10.87 16.02
CA ILE A 76 -4.23 -11.98 16.07
C ILE A 76 -5.04 -11.88 17.37
N LEU A 77 -6.35 -11.65 17.25
CA LEU A 77 -7.28 -11.53 18.38
C LEU A 77 -7.82 -12.88 18.82
N LEU A 78 -8.04 -13.78 17.87
CA LEU A 78 -8.58 -15.10 18.11
C LEU A 78 -8.16 -16.03 16.98
N SER A 79 -7.73 -17.25 17.30
CA SER A 79 -7.41 -18.23 16.28
C SER A 79 -7.62 -19.65 16.80
N GLN A 80 -7.84 -20.56 15.89
CA GLN A 80 -7.83 -22.00 16.12
C GLN A 80 -7.45 -22.71 14.83
N ASN A 81 -6.43 -23.57 14.89
CA ASN A 81 -5.93 -24.35 13.76
C ASN A 81 -5.62 -23.48 12.52
N GLU A 82 -5.16 -22.24 12.72
CA GLU A 82 -4.97 -21.24 11.66
C GLU A 82 -3.90 -21.65 10.63
N ASN A 83 -2.99 -22.56 11.00
CA ASN A 83 -1.94 -23.07 10.11
C ASN A 83 -2.28 -24.43 9.48
N MET A 84 -3.46 -24.95 9.74
CA MET A 84 -3.89 -26.22 9.18
C MET A 84 -4.31 -26.08 7.72
N ARG A 85 -3.91 -27.03 6.88
CA ARG A 85 -4.32 -27.10 5.49
C ARG A 85 -5.76 -27.56 5.40
N ILE A 86 -6.61 -26.73 4.79
CA ILE A 86 -8.05 -27.00 4.62
C ILE A 86 -8.46 -26.80 3.16
N TYR A 87 -9.65 -27.32 2.82
CA TYR A 87 -10.30 -27.01 1.55
C TYR A 87 -11.03 -25.66 1.68
N PRO A 88 -10.57 -24.63 0.97
CA PRO A 88 -11.08 -23.27 1.16
C PRO A 88 -12.44 -23.03 0.48
N ALA A 89 -12.94 -24.00 -0.30
CA ALA A 89 -14.17 -23.87 -1.08
C ALA A 89 -14.18 -22.56 -1.90
N SER A 90 -15.31 -21.86 -1.95
CA SER A 90 -15.44 -20.62 -2.73
C SER A 90 -14.60 -19.43 -2.24
N THR A 91 -13.96 -19.52 -1.07
CA THR A 91 -13.02 -18.45 -0.65
C THR A 91 -11.80 -18.36 -1.57
N THR A 92 -11.48 -19.42 -2.32
CA THR A 92 -10.47 -19.39 -3.39
C THR A 92 -10.76 -18.31 -4.43
N LYS A 93 -12.02 -17.98 -4.68
CA LYS A 93 -12.44 -16.95 -5.65
C LYS A 93 -11.96 -15.55 -5.30
N LEU A 94 -11.67 -15.28 -4.03
CA LEU A 94 -11.04 -14.02 -3.61
C LEU A 94 -9.63 -13.88 -4.22
N ALA A 95 -8.87 -14.96 -4.21
CA ALA A 95 -7.54 -14.96 -4.83
C ALA A 95 -7.64 -14.82 -6.36
N THR A 96 -8.59 -15.53 -7.00
CA THR A 96 -8.86 -15.40 -8.44
C THR A 96 -9.23 -13.96 -8.81
N ALA A 97 -10.16 -13.35 -8.08
CA ALA A 97 -10.58 -11.97 -8.31
C ALA A 97 -9.41 -10.99 -8.13
N LEU A 98 -8.63 -11.12 -7.06
CA LEU A 98 -7.47 -10.27 -6.82
C LEU A 98 -6.43 -10.40 -7.94
N THR A 99 -6.19 -11.62 -8.41
CA THR A 99 -5.28 -11.87 -9.54
C THR A 99 -5.79 -11.21 -10.81
N ALA A 100 -7.08 -11.37 -11.13
CA ALA A 100 -7.69 -10.75 -12.30
C ALA A 100 -7.60 -9.22 -12.25
N LEU A 101 -7.87 -8.61 -11.11
CA LEU A 101 -7.79 -7.16 -10.91
C LEU A 101 -6.36 -6.60 -11.03
N ASN A 102 -5.35 -7.41 -10.75
CA ASN A 102 -3.95 -7.02 -10.93
C ASN A 102 -3.46 -7.12 -12.38
N ILE A 103 -4.13 -7.92 -13.21
CA ILE A 103 -3.68 -8.21 -14.58
C ILE A 103 -4.51 -7.43 -15.60
N TYR A 104 -5.82 -7.29 -15.40
CA TYR A 104 -6.76 -6.78 -16.38
C TYR A 104 -7.46 -5.50 -15.92
N PRO A 105 -7.64 -4.52 -16.82
CA PRO A 105 -8.52 -3.38 -16.58
C PRO A 105 -9.98 -3.84 -16.41
N LEU A 106 -10.71 -3.23 -15.49
CA LEU A 106 -12.11 -3.61 -15.22
C LEU A 106 -13.04 -3.48 -16.41
N GLU A 107 -12.79 -2.49 -17.26
CA GLU A 107 -13.63 -2.20 -18.45
C GLU A 107 -13.20 -2.99 -19.69
N GLU A 108 -12.17 -3.81 -19.59
CA GLU A 108 -11.76 -4.69 -20.68
C GLU A 108 -12.86 -5.71 -20.98
N VAL A 109 -13.18 -5.86 -22.28
CA VAL A 109 -14.19 -6.79 -22.77
C VAL A 109 -13.50 -8.06 -23.26
N VAL A 110 -13.89 -9.19 -22.71
CA VAL A 110 -13.42 -10.51 -23.11
C VAL A 110 -14.56 -11.28 -23.79
N THR A 111 -14.20 -12.21 -24.67
CA THR A 111 -15.16 -13.11 -25.30
C THR A 111 -15.04 -14.48 -24.66
N ILE A 112 -16.16 -15.02 -24.21
CA ILE A 112 -16.21 -16.36 -23.60
C ILE A 112 -15.86 -17.39 -24.66
N SER A 113 -14.85 -18.19 -24.40
CA SER A 113 -14.32 -19.18 -25.34
C SER A 113 -14.83 -20.60 -25.08
N LYS A 114 -15.38 -20.86 -23.93
CA LYS A 114 -15.83 -22.19 -23.51
C LYS A 114 -16.99 -22.10 -22.52
N ASP A 115 -17.98 -22.97 -22.67
CA ASP A 115 -19.07 -23.14 -21.72
C ASP A 115 -18.56 -23.83 -20.44
N TYR A 116 -19.06 -23.40 -19.30
CA TYR A 116 -18.86 -24.06 -18.01
C TYR A 116 -20.21 -24.17 -17.29
N ILE A 117 -20.59 -25.36 -16.89
CA ILE A 117 -21.93 -25.65 -16.36
C ILE A 117 -21.92 -26.27 -14.95
N ASP A 118 -20.73 -26.45 -14.34
CA ASP A 118 -20.66 -27.13 -13.06
C ASP A 118 -20.79 -26.15 -11.87
N GLY A 119 -21.60 -26.53 -10.89
CA GLY A 119 -21.87 -25.76 -9.69
C GLY A 119 -22.70 -24.51 -9.93
N LYS A 120 -22.42 -23.41 -9.22
CA LYS A 120 -23.06 -22.11 -9.44
C LYS A 120 -22.47 -21.43 -10.66
N VAL A 121 -23.31 -20.99 -11.57
CA VAL A 121 -22.92 -20.33 -12.83
C VAL A 121 -23.77 -19.07 -13.07
N MET A 122 -23.26 -18.15 -13.89
CA MET A 122 -23.99 -17.02 -14.47
C MET A 122 -24.66 -17.37 -15.80
N GLU A 123 -24.52 -18.62 -16.26
CA GLU A 123 -25.02 -19.12 -17.56
C GLU A 123 -24.34 -18.47 -18.76
N LEU A 124 -23.05 -18.11 -18.63
CA LEU A 124 -22.25 -17.58 -19.72
C LEU A 124 -22.11 -18.60 -20.84
N LYS A 125 -22.25 -18.13 -22.10
CA LYS A 125 -22.17 -18.96 -23.30
C LYS A 125 -20.97 -18.58 -24.15
N VAL A 126 -20.49 -19.55 -24.91
CA VAL A 126 -19.47 -19.30 -25.95
C VAL A 126 -19.93 -18.19 -26.90
N GLY A 127 -19.07 -17.18 -27.07
CA GLY A 127 -19.33 -16.00 -27.87
C GLY A 127 -19.87 -14.80 -27.11
N ASP A 128 -20.30 -14.96 -25.86
CA ASP A 128 -20.71 -13.81 -25.01
C ASP A 128 -19.55 -12.85 -24.82
N LYS A 129 -19.86 -11.55 -24.91
CA LYS A 129 -18.90 -10.48 -24.65
C LYS A 129 -19.23 -9.83 -23.30
N VAL A 130 -18.31 -9.95 -22.38
CA VAL A 130 -18.50 -9.47 -20.99
C VAL A 130 -17.29 -8.69 -20.52
N THR A 131 -17.48 -7.73 -19.65
CA THR A 131 -16.35 -6.99 -19.04
C THR A 131 -15.73 -7.80 -17.92
N ILE A 132 -14.45 -7.56 -17.64
CA ILE A 132 -13.77 -8.11 -16.46
C ILE A 132 -14.52 -7.73 -15.18
N LYS A 133 -15.05 -6.51 -15.10
CA LYS A 133 -15.92 -6.06 -14.00
C LYS A 133 -17.11 -6.97 -13.78
N THR A 134 -17.80 -7.37 -14.85
CA THR A 134 -18.95 -8.27 -14.78
C THR A 134 -18.54 -9.65 -14.29
N LEU A 135 -17.43 -10.19 -14.79
CA LEU A 135 -16.90 -11.48 -14.35
C LEU A 135 -16.50 -11.46 -12.87
N VAL A 136 -15.77 -10.43 -12.43
CA VAL A 136 -15.38 -10.27 -11.02
C VAL A 136 -16.61 -10.13 -10.11
N ALA A 137 -17.62 -9.36 -10.53
CA ALA A 137 -18.87 -9.23 -9.80
C ALA A 137 -19.62 -10.58 -9.68
N GLY A 138 -19.73 -11.31 -10.79
CA GLY A 138 -20.34 -12.65 -10.80
C GLY A 138 -19.58 -13.65 -9.92
N LEU A 139 -18.26 -13.61 -9.99
CA LEU A 139 -17.36 -14.42 -9.16
C LEU A 139 -17.58 -14.18 -7.66
N LEU A 140 -17.61 -12.91 -7.24
CA LEU A 140 -17.66 -12.55 -5.81
C LEU A 140 -19.09 -12.52 -5.24
N ILE A 141 -20.09 -12.08 -6.01
CA ILE A 141 -21.47 -11.92 -5.53
C ILE A 141 -22.24 -13.22 -5.70
N HIS A 142 -22.18 -13.82 -6.89
CA HIS A 142 -22.87 -15.05 -7.22
C HIS A 142 -22.09 -16.33 -6.91
N SER A 143 -20.80 -16.18 -6.61
CA SER A 143 -19.89 -17.32 -6.52
C SER A 143 -19.86 -18.15 -7.80
N ALA A 144 -20.04 -17.49 -8.96
CA ALA A 144 -20.13 -18.13 -10.27
C ALA A 144 -18.83 -18.83 -10.67
N ASN A 145 -18.91 -20.10 -11.03
CA ASN A 145 -17.76 -20.89 -11.44
C ASN A 145 -17.33 -20.58 -12.89
N ASP A 146 -18.29 -20.33 -13.78
CA ASP A 146 -18.08 -19.94 -15.17
C ASP A 146 -17.38 -18.58 -15.30
N ALA A 147 -17.55 -17.70 -14.32
CA ALA A 147 -16.82 -16.42 -14.26
C ALA A 147 -15.37 -16.58 -13.79
N ALA A 148 -15.00 -17.73 -13.22
CA ALA A 148 -13.65 -18.03 -12.75
C ALA A 148 -12.82 -18.85 -13.74
N PHE A 149 -13.48 -19.47 -14.70
CA PHE A 149 -12.94 -20.42 -15.69
C PHE A 149 -12.44 -19.70 -16.94
#